data_975101608229cdc6d8745ec44af1d85d
#
_entry.id   975101608229cdc6d8745ec44af1d85d
#
_cell.length_a   1.000
_cell.length_b   1.000
_cell.length_c   1.000
_cell.angle_alpha   90.00
_cell.angle_beta   90.00
_cell.angle_gamma   90.00
#
_symmetry.space_group_name_H-M   'P 1'
#
loop_
_entity.id
_entity.type
_entity.pdbx_description
1 polymer ?
#
loop_
_entity_poly.entity_id
_entity_poly.type
_entity_poly.pdbx_seq_one_letter_code
_entity_poly.pdbx_strand_id
1 'polypeptide(L)'
;MKLPTRQRLFEILPGLLSWSSLLLPLIFSFVYPAAVLLFVLIYAMYWFLKALIMSYHLIVGYRAYKRAVGTDWMAKLTTLTPKEKWRDIWHVVIFPELKEELSTLESSFQALASSRYPLDRVIAVLAVEGRDHENGWMLARALRKKFGRVFADFLVTEHPADLPGEVRGKGPNITWAGKRVATYIARKRIPPENVVVTTVDADNRVHEQYLAALTYAYLTDPDPIRKSFQPISMYFNNIWQIPIVIRLLSLGSSFWQMIESSRPHRLRNFSAHAQSLKTLLDTNFWSVRTIVEDGHQFWRTYFAYEGHHSVVPIYVPVYQDAVLSPQGFWATVNAQYLQRRRWAWGASDVAYTAEHLIRLYQRTGRIPWHGILQWLRLVEGQVSLATTSLVLAVFGWLPVLLNDELRLTVLGAKFPLVYSRILTIASGGLLIMMILTARLLPQRPRRRLGRLTTFGEWLLTPLLVPVNNVFFGCLPALDAQTRLLFGKYMTTFNVTPKMTATIHQPSPVVHPAR
;
A
#
# COMPACT_ATOMS: atom_id res chain seq x y z
N MET A 1 -14.93 -23.94 -9.72
CA MET A 1 -14.18 -24.08 -11.00
C MET A 1 -12.81 -24.71 -10.68
N LYS A 2 -12.50 -25.91 -11.20
CA LYS A 2 -11.18 -26.51 -11.01
C LYS A 2 -10.17 -25.65 -11.80
N LEU A 3 -9.21 -25.05 -11.10
CA LEU A 3 -8.11 -24.30 -11.75
C LEU A 3 -7.24 -25.24 -12.58
N PRO A 4 -6.65 -24.77 -13.68
CA PRO A 4 -5.62 -25.51 -14.38
C PRO A 4 -4.53 -25.93 -13.40
N THR A 5 -4.08 -27.17 -13.46
CA THR A 5 -3.06 -27.75 -12.54
C THR A 5 -1.83 -26.85 -12.40
N ARG A 6 -1.39 -26.24 -13.50
CA ARG A 6 -0.24 -25.30 -13.53
C ARG A 6 -0.47 -24.05 -12.68
N GLN A 7 -1.65 -23.40 -12.80
CA GLN A 7 -1.95 -22.21 -11.99
C GLN A 7 -1.95 -22.56 -10.50
N ARG A 8 -2.49 -23.72 -10.15
CA ARG A 8 -2.53 -24.21 -8.77
C ARG A 8 -1.13 -24.43 -8.18
N LEU A 9 -0.17 -24.93 -8.98
CA LEU A 9 1.21 -25.05 -8.55
C LEU A 9 1.84 -23.70 -8.15
N PHE A 10 1.59 -22.65 -8.93
CA PHE A 10 2.09 -21.31 -8.60
C PHE A 10 1.37 -20.67 -7.40
N GLU A 11 0.10 -21.05 -7.13
CA GLU A 11 -0.60 -20.59 -5.91
C GLU A 11 -0.04 -21.25 -4.64
N ILE A 12 0.42 -22.48 -4.74
CA ILE A 12 1.03 -23.23 -3.62
C ILE A 12 2.41 -22.66 -3.28
N LEU A 13 3.13 -22.13 -4.27
CA LEU A 13 4.55 -21.77 -4.16
C LEU A 13 4.87 -20.80 -3.00
N PRO A 14 4.18 -19.67 -2.78
CA PRO A 14 4.51 -18.77 -1.67
C PRO A 14 4.41 -19.46 -0.30
N GLY A 15 3.31 -20.18 -0.06
CA GLY A 15 3.08 -20.89 1.19
C GLY A 15 4.09 -22.02 1.41
N LEU A 16 4.38 -22.80 0.37
CA LEU A 16 5.38 -23.86 0.41
C LEU A 16 6.77 -23.33 0.77
N LEU A 17 7.22 -22.28 0.07
CA LEU A 17 8.53 -21.66 0.34
C LEU A 17 8.60 -21.06 1.75
N SER A 18 7.53 -20.39 2.21
CA SER A 18 7.52 -19.80 3.55
C SER A 18 7.57 -20.87 4.65
N TRP A 19 6.76 -21.92 4.55
CA TRP A 19 6.81 -23.01 5.51
C TRP A 19 8.11 -23.79 5.43
N SER A 20 8.66 -24.05 4.24
CA SER A 20 9.98 -24.68 4.10
C SER A 20 11.08 -23.84 4.74
N SER A 21 11.05 -22.51 4.58
CA SER A 21 12.02 -21.59 5.19
C SER A 21 11.98 -21.58 6.72
N LEU A 22 10.86 -22.01 7.33
CA LEU A 22 10.72 -22.14 8.78
C LEU A 22 10.98 -23.57 9.28
N LEU A 23 10.43 -24.57 8.59
CA LEU A 23 10.49 -25.96 9.06
C LEU A 23 11.83 -26.64 8.78
N LEU A 24 12.46 -26.37 7.62
CA LEU A 24 13.75 -26.99 7.30
C LEU A 24 14.86 -26.56 8.26
N PRO A 25 15.06 -25.27 8.59
CA PRO A 25 16.05 -24.89 9.59
C PRO A 25 15.75 -25.47 10.98
N LEU A 26 14.47 -25.61 11.36
CA LEU A 26 14.10 -26.28 12.62
C LEU A 26 14.56 -27.75 12.62
N ILE A 27 14.22 -28.52 11.60
CA ILE A 27 14.58 -29.93 11.47
C ILE A 27 16.12 -30.09 11.41
N PHE A 28 16.77 -29.29 10.57
CA PHE A 28 18.23 -29.38 10.42
C PHE A 28 19.00 -28.87 11.63
N SER A 29 18.38 -28.12 12.56
CA SER A 29 19.02 -27.79 13.85
C SER A 29 19.35 -29.01 14.70
N PHE A 30 18.67 -30.14 14.49
CA PHE A 30 18.96 -31.41 15.17
C PHE A 30 20.02 -32.24 14.45
N VAL A 31 20.06 -32.22 13.11
CA VAL A 31 20.87 -33.14 12.30
C VAL A 31 22.14 -32.47 11.75
N TYR A 32 22.00 -31.23 11.25
CA TYR A 32 23.09 -30.45 10.66
C TYR A 32 23.13 -29.03 11.22
N PRO A 33 23.31 -28.83 12.53
CA PRO A 33 23.16 -27.53 13.17
C PRO A 33 24.15 -26.47 12.65
N ALA A 34 25.36 -26.84 12.26
CA ALA A 34 26.34 -25.94 11.66
C ALA A 34 25.87 -25.35 10.31
N ALA A 35 25.19 -26.16 9.48
CA ALA A 35 24.62 -25.69 8.22
C ALA A 35 23.49 -24.67 8.46
N VAL A 36 22.69 -24.84 9.50
CA VAL A 36 21.67 -23.87 9.90
C VAL A 36 22.29 -22.56 10.35
N LEU A 37 23.36 -22.60 11.16
CA LEU A 37 24.07 -21.38 11.56
C LEU A 37 24.63 -20.62 10.36
N LEU A 38 25.21 -21.34 9.38
CA LEU A 38 25.69 -20.72 8.14
C LEU A 38 24.54 -20.09 7.34
N PHE A 39 23.43 -20.81 7.18
CA PHE A 39 22.21 -20.29 6.52
C PHE A 39 21.73 -19.01 7.20
N VAL A 40 21.58 -19.01 8.53
CA VAL A 40 21.11 -17.84 9.30
C VAL A 40 22.09 -16.68 9.20
N LEU A 41 23.40 -16.95 9.18
CA LEU A 41 24.41 -15.88 9.01
C LEU A 41 24.29 -15.21 7.63
N ILE A 42 24.18 -16.01 6.56
CA ILE A 42 23.98 -15.49 5.19
C ILE A 42 22.68 -14.71 5.12
N TYR A 43 21.61 -15.23 5.71
CA TYR A 43 20.30 -14.60 5.74
C TYR A 43 20.32 -13.27 6.54
N ALA A 44 20.98 -13.24 7.69
CA ALA A 44 21.17 -12.01 8.47
C ALA A 44 22.00 -10.97 7.72
N MET A 45 23.07 -11.38 7.02
CA MET A 45 23.88 -10.49 6.19
C MET A 45 23.07 -9.91 5.01
N TYR A 46 22.27 -10.74 4.35
CA TYR A 46 21.35 -10.29 3.30
C TYR A 46 20.38 -9.22 3.82
N TRP A 47 19.76 -9.45 4.99
CA TRP A 47 18.84 -8.49 5.59
C TRP A 47 19.53 -7.24 6.13
N PHE A 48 20.76 -7.38 6.62
CA PHE A 48 21.60 -6.23 6.99
C PHE A 48 21.83 -5.32 5.77
N LEU A 49 22.25 -5.87 4.64
CA LEU A 49 22.44 -5.10 3.41
C LEU A 49 21.12 -4.48 2.92
N LYS A 50 20.01 -5.22 2.97
CA LYS A 50 18.68 -4.67 2.67
C LYS A 50 18.31 -3.51 3.62
N ALA A 51 18.57 -3.62 4.91
CA ALA A 51 18.28 -2.56 5.87
C ALA A 51 19.05 -1.28 5.55
N LEU A 52 20.34 -1.37 5.17
CA LEU A 52 21.13 -0.23 4.72
C LEU A 52 20.54 0.43 3.46
N ILE A 53 20.21 -0.39 2.45
CA ILE A 53 19.59 0.08 1.18
C ILE A 53 18.24 0.74 1.47
N MET A 54 17.40 0.13 2.31
CA MET A 54 16.09 0.69 2.67
C MET A 54 16.23 1.99 3.46
N SER A 55 17.21 2.10 4.37
CA SER A 55 17.50 3.31 5.11
C SER A 55 17.93 4.47 4.19
N TYR A 56 18.78 4.17 3.21
CA TYR A 56 19.17 5.14 2.17
C TYR A 56 17.93 5.62 1.38
N HIS A 57 17.13 4.68 0.88
CA HIS A 57 15.93 4.99 0.10
C HIS A 57 14.85 5.72 0.92
N LEU A 58 14.76 5.45 2.22
CA LEU A 58 13.88 6.19 3.11
C LEU A 58 14.30 7.68 3.20
N ILE A 59 15.59 7.94 3.34
CA ILE A 59 16.11 9.32 3.36
C ILE A 59 15.85 10.02 2.03
N VAL A 60 16.09 9.34 0.91
CA VAL A 60 15.82 9.86 -0.45
C VAL A 60 14.33 10.17 -0.63
N GLY A 61 13.47 9.22 -0.28
CA GLY A 61 12.01 9.38 -0.37
C GLY A 61 11.49 10.50 0.52
N TYR A 62 12.00 10.59 1.76
CA TYR A 62 11.66 11.70 2.66
C TYR A 62 12.06 13.06 2.09
N ARG A 63 13.28 13.19 1.54
CA ARG A 63 13.74 14.44 0.91
C ARG A 63 12.89 14.80 -0.31
N ALA A 64 12.50 13.81 -1.12
CA ALA A 64 11.62 14.01 -2.27
C ALA A 64 10.21 14.45 -1.82
N TYR A 65 9.64 13.80 -0.80
CA TYR A 65 8.40 14.21 -0.17
C TYR A 65 8.45 15.67 0.32
N LYS A 66 9.49 16.05 1.10
CA LYS A 66 9.62 17.42 1.61
C LYS A 66 9.69 18.45 0.48
N ARG A 67 10.42 18.17 -0.58
CA ARG A 67 10.47 19.04 -1.77
C ARG A 67 9.12 19.13 -2.45
N ALA A 68 8.44 18.00 -2.64
CA ALA A 68 7.16 17.96 -3.33
C ALA A 68 6.06 18.74 -2.59
N VAL A 69 5.99 18.61 -1.27
CA VAL A 69 5.03 19.36 -0.44
C VAL A 69 5.34 20.87 -0.43
N GLY A 70 6.62 21.26 -0.50
CA GLY A 70 7.04 22.67 -0.56
C GLY A 70 7.00 23.29 -1.97
N THR A 71 6.62 22.51 -3.00
CA THR A 71 6.57 22.99 -4.39
C THR A 71 5.19 23.54 -4.71
N ASP A 72 5.11 24.72 -5.33
CA ASP A 72 3.89 25.19 -5.97
C ASP A 72 3.72 24.52 -7.34
N TRP A 73 2.94 23.44 -7.35
CA TRP A 73 2.71 22.65 -8.56
C TRP A 73 1.82 23.37 -9.57
N MET A 74 0.93 24.27 -9.14
CA MET A 74 0.16 25.10 -10.07
C MET A 74 1.06 26.07 -10.81
N ALA A 75 1.96 26.75 -10.12
CA ALA A 75 2.94 27.62 -10.76
C ALA A 75 3.81 26.83 -11.76
N LYS A 76 4.21 25.60 -11.43
CA LYS A 76 4.95 24.73 -12.37
C LYS A 76 4.13 24.34 -13.60
N LEU A 77 2.83 24.06 -13.46
CA LEU A 77 1.97 23.76 -14.61
C LEU A 77 1.91 24.91 -15.61
N THR A 78 1.86 26.16 -15.12
CA THR A 78 1.80 27.35 -15.98
C THR A 78 3.10 27.60 -16.75
N THR A 79 4.20 26.96 -16.37
CA THR A 79 5.48 27.04 -17.10
C THR A 79 5.62 26.01 -18.22
N LEU A 80 4.72 25.01 -18.31
CA LEU A 80 4.76 23.99 -19.36
C LEU A 80 4.44 24.61 -20.73
N THR A 81 5.06 24.08 -21.76
CA THR A 81 4.85 24.51 -23.15
C THR A 81 4.20 23.37 -23.95
N PRO A 82 3.08 23.59 -24.65
CA PRO A 82 2.26 24.82 -24.66
C PRO A 82 1.55 25.11 -23.34
N LYS A 83 1.54 26.36 -22.93
CA LYS A 83 1.12 26.83 -21.58
C LYS A 83 -0.27 26.39 -21.14
N GLU A 84 -1.18 26.12 -22.05
CA GLU A 84 -2.59 25.85 -21.72
C GLU A 84 -2.97 24.37 -21.79
N LYS A 85 -2.08 23.49 -22.25
CA LYS A 85 -2.37 22.05 -22.40
C LYS A 85 -2.86 21.37 -21.11
N TRP A 86 -2.43 21.85 -19.93
CA TRP A 86 -2.88 21.32 -18.65
C TRP A 86 -4.38 21.56 -18.40
N ARG A 87 -5.01 22.56 -19.01
CA ARG A 87 -6.45 22.84 -18.90
C ARG A 87 -7.32 21.85 -19.65
N ASP A 88 -6.74 21.07 -20.57
CA ASP A 88 -7.44 20.00 -21.27
C ASP A 88 -7.57 18.75 -20.39
N ILE A 89 -6.80 18.66 -19.31
CA ILE A 89 -6.81 17.51 -18.41
C ILE A 89 -7.97 17.60 -17.43
N TRP A 90 -8.76 16.54 -17.40
CA TRP A 90 -9.84 16.33 -16.47
C TRP A 90 -9.43 15.32 -15.39
N HIS A 91 -9.82 15.58 -14.17
CA HIS A 91 -9.66 14.66 -13.07
C HIS A 91 -10.99 14.03 -12.68
N VAL A 92 -11.02 12.72 -12.56
CA VAL A 92 -12.11 11.96 -11.96
C VAL A 92 -11.59 11.37 -10.66
N VAL A 93 -12.24 11.66 -9.53
CA VAL A 93 -11.85 11.09 -8.24
C VAL A 93 -12.99 10.23 -7.72
N ILE A 94 -12.75 8.91 -7.59
CA ILE A 94 -13.75 7.91 -7.19
C ILE A 94 -13.56 7.57 -5.72
N PHE A 95 -14.59 7.85 -4.92
CA PHE A 95 -14.70 7.50 -3.50
C PHE A 95 -15.67 6.32 -3.36
N PRO A 96 -15.19 5.09 -3.10
CA PRO A 96 -16.06 3.96 -2.81
C PRO A 96 -16.67 4.11 -1.40
N GLU A 97 -17.92 3.80 -1.30
CA GLU A 97 -18.68 3.86 -0.05
C GLU A 97 -19.22 2.47 0.30
N LEU A 98 -19.01 2.03 1.54
CA LEU A 98 -19.68 0.89 2.17
C LEU A 98 -19.66 1.06 3.69
N LYS A 99 -20.81 1.37 4.29
CA LYS A 99 -20.99 1.57 5.75
C LYS A 99 -20.10 2.68 6.33
N GLU A 100 -19.86 3.71 5.53
CA GLU A 100 -19.06 4.86 5.94
C GLU A 100 -19.92 5.88 6.71
N GLU A 101 -19.25 6.65 7.56
CA GLU A 101 -19.89 7.78 8.22
C GLU A 101 -19.86 9.04 7.35
N LEU A 102 -20.90 9.87 7.46
CA LEU A 102 -20.97 11.15 6.71
C LEU A 102 -19.75 12.04 6.99
N SER A 103 -19.30 12.09 8.25
CA SER A 103 -18.14 12.90 8.67
C SER A 103 -16.83 12.51 7.96
N THR A 104 -16.65 11.21 7.72
CA THR A 104 -15.50 10.65 6.99
C THR A 104 -15.49 11.15 5.56
N LEU A 105 -16.60 10.91 4.84
CA LEU A 105 -16.73 11.32 3.44
C LEU A 105 -16.71 12.85 3.28
N GLU A 106 -17.41 13.59 4.15
CA GLU A 106 -17.36 15.06 4.12
C GLU A 106 -15.93 15.59 4.23
N SER A 107 -15.13 15.01 5.12
CA SER A 107 -13.72 15.41 5.29
C SER A 107 -12.91 15.14 4.03
N SER A 108 -13.16 14.02 3.35
CA SER A 108 -12.46 13.63 2.12
C SER A 108 -12.88 14.50 0.92
N PHE A 109 -14.18 14.77 0.77
CA PHE A 109 -14.68 15.69 -0.26
C PHE A 109 -14.24 17.13 0.01
N GLN A 110 -14.19 17.56 1.28
CA GLN A 110 -13.68 18.89 1.64
C GLN A 110 -12.19 19.04 1.29
N ALA A 111 -11.37 17.99 1.52
CA ALA A 111 -9.98 18.00 1.11
C ALA A 111 -9.83 18.11 -0.42
N LEU A 112 -10.66 17.40 -1.19
CA LEU A 112 -10.69 17.53 -2.65
C LEU A 112 -11.15 18.93 -3.09
N ALA A 113 -12.17 19.51 -2.43
CA ALA A 113 -12.66 20.85 -2.69
C ALA A 113 -11.64 21.96 -2.36
N SER A 114 -10.65 21.64 -1.49
CA SER A 114 -9.54 22.54 -1.18
C SER A 114 -8.38 22.46 -2.18
N SER A 115 -8.52 21.69 -3.26
CA SER A 115 -7.49 21.58 -4.30
C SER A 115 -7.20 22.91 -4.96
N ARG A 116 -5.92 23.20 -5.19
CA ARG A 116 -5.49 24.38 -5.98
C ARG A 116 -5.68 24.19 -7.49
N TYR A 117 -5.93 22.98 -7.95
CA TYR A 117 -6.29 22.71 -9.33
C TYR A 117 -7.72 23.19 -9.61
N PRO A 118 -8.04 23.74 -10.81
CA PRO A 118 -9.37 24.24 -11.13
C PRO A 118 -10.46 23.18 -10.96
N LEU A 119 -11.43 23.45 -10.10
CA LEU A 119 -12.48 22.49 -9.74
C LEU A 119 -13.52 22.29 -10.85
N ASP A 120 -13.59 23.21 -11.83
CA ASP A 120 -14.36 23.08 -13.07
C ASP A 120 -13.77 22.02 -14.05
N ARG A 121 -12.64 21.42 -13.70
CA ARG A 121 -12.00 20.27 -14.37
C ARG A 121 -11.98 19.00 -13.52
N VAL A 122 -12.69 19.00 -12.40
CA VAL A 122 -12.74 17.89 -11.46
C VAL A 122 -14.16 17.33 -11.41
N ILE A 123 -14.29 16.02 -11.63
CA ILE A 123 -15.52 15.24 -11.46
C ILE A 123 -15.35 14.39 -10.22
N ALA A 124 -16.16 14.65 -9.20
CA ALA A 124 -16.18 13.86 -7.99
C ALA A 124 -17.22 12.74 -8.10
N VAL A 125 -16.86 11.52 -7.76
CA VAL A 125 -17.73 10.33 -7.89
C VAL A 125 -17.87 9.66 -6.55
N LEU A 126 -19.09 9.54 -6.05
CA LEU A 126 -19.43 8.66 -4.93
C LEU A 126 -19.90 7.32 -5.49
N ALA A 127 -19.16 6.26 -5.23
CA ALA A 127 -19.47 4.92 -5.68
C ALA A 127 -20.12 4.14 -4.52
N VAL A 128 -21.45 4.14 -4.47
CA VAL A 128 -22.26 3.48 -3.46
C VAL A 128 -22.26 1.96 -3.71
N GLU A 129 -22.14 1.19 -2.66
CA GLU A 129 -22.29 -0.27 -2.70
C GLU A 129 -23.76 -0.65 -2.41
N GLY A 130 -24.41 -1.39 -3.30
CA GLY A 130 -25.83 -1.77 -3.18
C GLY A 130 -26.18 -2.58 -1.93
N ARG A 131 -25.17 -3.19 -1.27
CA ARG A 131 -25.34 -3.82 0.06
C ARG A 131 -25.54 -2.82 1.19
N ASP A 132 -25.29 -1.53 0.94
CA ASP A 132 -25.51 -0.43 1.88
C ASP A 132 -26.38 0.68 1.24
N HIS A 133 -27.36 0.27 0.45
CA HIS A 133 -28.19 1.13 -0.38
C HIS A 133 -28.75 2.35 0.38
N GLU A 134 -29.46 2.10 1.47
CA GLU A 134 -30.16 3.18 2.22
C GLU A 134 -29.17 4.23 2.77
N ASN A 135 -28.12 3.78 3.46
CA ASN A 135 -27.09 4.66 4.00
C ASN A 135 -26.35 5.36 2.86
N GLY A 136 -25.91 4.63 1.84
CA GLY A 136 -25.18 5.18 0.70
C GLY A 136 -25.96 6.31 -0.02
N TRP A 137 -27.26 6.15 -0.22
CA TRP A 137 -28.10 7.21 -0.82
C TRP A 137 -28.40 8.36 0.12
N MET A 138 -28.49 8.11 1.43
CA MET A 138 -28.58 9.18 2.43
C MET A 138 -27.30 10.06 2.37
N LEU A 139 -26.11 9.41 2.38
CA LEU A 139 -24.82 10.07 2.26
C LEU A 139 -24.70 10.83 0.92
N ALA A 140 -25.12 10.21 -0.17
CA ALA A 140 -25.11 10.83 -1.51
C ALA A 140 -25.91 12.13 -1.54
N ARG A 141 -27.11 12.15 -0.95
CA ARG A 141 -27.96 13.35 -0.87
C ARG A 141 -27.31 14.46 -0.04
N ALA A 142 -26.76 14.09 1.14
CA ALA A 142 -26.08 15.05 2.01
C ALA A 142 -24.85 15.67 1.33
N LEU A 143 -23.99 14.84 0.73
CA LEU A 143 -22.79 15.30 0.01
C LEU A 143 -23.12 16.12 -1.23
N ARG A 144 -24.13 15.73 -2.01
CA ARG A 144 -24.58 16.51 -3.18
C ARG A 144 -25.12 17.87 -2.79
N LYS A 145 -25.83 17.99 -1.67
CA LYS A 145 -26.29 19.28 -1.13
C LYS A 145 -25.10 20.22 -0.84
N LYS A 146 -24.01 19.70 -0.32
CA LYS A 146 -22.83 20.48 0.08
C LYS A 146 -21.84 20.71 -1.07
N PHE A 147 -21.58 19.70 -1.89
CA PHE A 147 -20.51 19.69 -2.89
C PHE A 147 -20.99 19.64 -4.34
N GLY A 148 -22.27 19.51 -4.60
CA GLY A 148 -22.82 19.30 -5.95
C GLY A 148 -22.57 20.43 -6.95
N ARG A 149 -22.23 21.64 -6.47
CA ARG A 149 -21.88 22.81 -7.29
C ARG A 149 -20.42 23.23 -7.17
N VAL A 150 -19.61 22.48 -6.40
CA VAL A 150 -18.21 22.80 -6.15
C VAL A 150 -17.31 22.28 -7.27
N PHE A 151 -17.64 21.11 -7.81
CA PHE A 151 -16.90 20.45 -8.87
C PHE A 151 -17.58 20.67 -10.23
N ALA A 152 -16.87 20.35 -11.31
CA ALA A 152 -17.44 20.33 -12.65
C ALA A 152 -18.70 19.44 -12.72
N ASP A 153 -18.68 18.33 -12.02
CA ASP A 153 -19.86 17.50 -11.76
C ASP A 153 -19.67 16.63 -10.49
N PHE A 154 -20.80 16.23 -9.90
CA PHE A 154 -20.87 15.30 -8.77
C PHE A 154 -21.71 14.10 -9.17
N LEU A 155 -21.05 12.98 -9.48
CA LEU A 155 -21.71 11.76 -9.91
C LEU A 155 -21.92 10.81 -8.72
N VAL A 156 -23.06 10.12 -8.74
CA VAL A 156 -23.34 9.01 -7.82
C VAL A 156 -23.58 7.77 -8.67
N THR A 157 -22.90 6.69 -8.35
CA THR A 157 -23.09 5.38 -8.97
C THR A 157 -23.40 4.38 -7.90
N GLU A 158 -24.24 3.40 -8.22
CA GLU A 158 -24.54 2.31 -7.32
C GLU A 158 -24.17 0.98 -7.98
N HIS A 159 -23.27 0.24 -7.32
CA HIS A 159 -22.91 -1.11 -7.72
C HIS A 159 -23.97 -2.10 -7.21
N PRO A 160 -24.62 -2.91 -8.08
CA PRO A 160 -25.60 -3.88 -7.65
C PRO A 160 -25.02 -4.90 -6.68
N ALA A 161 -25.77 -5.23 -5.63
CA ALA A 161 -25.35 -6.22 -4.65
C ALA A 161 -25.22 -7.62 -5.30
N ASP A 162 -24.19 -8.35 -4.87
CA ASP A 162 -24.03 -9.79 -5.11
C ASP A 162 -24.08 -10.24 -6.58
N LEU A 163 -23.45 -9.46 -7.48
CA LEU A 163 -23.31 -9.88 -8.88
C LEU A 163 -22.53 -11.20 -9.00
N PRO A 164 -23.03 -12.17 -9.79
CA PRO A 164 -22.34 -13.45 -9.97
C PRO A 164 -20.92 -13.29 -10.54
N GLY A 165 -19.96 -14.00 -9.94
CA GLY A 165 -18.56 -13.99 -10.38
C GLY A 165 -17.72 -12.84 -9.86
N GLU A 166 -18.27 -11.97 -9.03
CA GLU A 166 -17.56 -10.89 -8.37
C GLU A 166 -17.29 -11.18 -6.90
N VAL A 167 -16.15 -10.70 -6.39
CA VAL A 167 -15.85 -10.74 -4.96
C VAL A 167 -16.54 -9.59 -4.25
N ARG A 168 -16.89 -9.76 -2.98
CA ARG A 168 -17.42 -8.69 -2.16
C ARG A 168 -16.28 -7.77 -1.72
N GLY A 169 -15.98 -6.73 -2.53
CA GLY A 169 -14.82 -5.85 -2.30
C GLY A 169 -14.90 -4.52 -3.02
N LYS A 170 -13.86 -3.70 -2.86
CA LYS A 170 -13.71 -2.39 -3.49
C LYS A 170 -13.63 -2.49 -5.02
N GLY A 171 -12.90 -3.49 -5.55
CA GLY A 171 -12.64 -3.65 -6.98
C GLY A 171 -13.91 -3.64 -7.85
N PRO A 172 -14.96 -4.47 -7.58
CA PRO A 172 -16.22 -4.43 -8.31
C PRO A 172 -16.89 -3.06 -8.29
N ASN A 173 -17.00 -2.42 -7.11
CA ASN A 173 -17.65 -1.13 -6.97
C ASN A 173 -16.95 -0.03 -7.80
N ILE A 174 -15.62 0.11 -7.69
CA ILE A 174 -14.88 1.12 -8.47
C ILE A 174 -14.86 0.80 -9.97
N THR A 175 -14.93 -0.48 -10.35
CA THR A 175 -15.05 -0.90 -11.76
C THR A 175 -16.40 -0.49 -12.33
N TRP A 176 -17.47 -0.70 -11.59
CA TRP A 176 -18.82 -0.26 -11.97
C TRP A 176 -18.87 1.25 -12.13
N ALA A 177 -18.36 1.99 -11.14
CA ALA A 177 -18.25 3.45 -11.19
C ALA A 177 -17.44 3.92 -12.40
N GLY A 178 -16.28 3.31 -12.64
CA GLY A 178 -15.41 3.63 -13.76
C GLY A 178 -16.09 3.46 -15.11
N LYS A 179 -16.88 2.38 -15.31
CA LYS A 179 -17.66 2.15 -16.55
C LYS A 179 -18.75 3.22 -16.75
N ARG A 180 -19.42 3.65 -15.66
CA ARG A 180 -20.41 4.73 -15.71
C ARG A 180 -19.76 6.07 -16.02
N VAL A 181 -18.60 6.36 -15.41
CA VAL A 181 -17.78 7.53 -15.73
C VAL A 181 -17.35 7.52 -17.20
N ALA A 182 -16.87 6.40 -17.74
CA ALA A 182 -16.48 6.31 -19.15
C ALA A 182 -17.64 6.66 -20.09
N THR A 183 -18.86 6.15 -19.79
CA THR A 183 -20.06 6.50 -20.55
C THR A 183 -20.38 8.00 -20.45
N TYR A 184 -20.23 8.60 -19.27
CA TYR A 184 -20.43 10.03 -19.04
C TYR A 184 -19.42 10.88 -19.84
N ILE A 185 -18.13 10.54 -19.78
CA ILE A 185 -17.05 11.23 -20.49
C ILE A 185 -17.25 11.16 -22.00
N ALA A 186 -17.65 9.99 -22.53
CA ALA A 186 -17.95 9.84 -23.95
C ALA A 186 -19.12 10.75 -24.41
N ARG A 187 -20.17 10.89 -23.60
CA ARG A 187 -21.28 11.83 -23.87
C ARG A 187 -20.84 13.30 -23.88
N LYS A 188 -19.87 13.65 -23.03
CA LYS A 188 -19.25 14.99 -23.01
C LYS A 188 -18.24 15.19 -24.14
N ARG A 189 -17.94 14.16 -24.93
CA ARG A 189 -16.96 14.19 -26.03
C ARG A 189 -15.54 14.56 -25.56
N ILE A 190 -15.18 14.19 -24.32
CA ILE A 190 -13.83 14.41 -23.78
C ILE A 190 -12.97 13.22 -24.19
N PRO A 191 -11.79 13.43 -24.81
CA PRO A 191 -10.88 12.33 -25.14
C PRO A 191 -10.44 11.57 -23.88
N PRO A 192 -10.49 10.23 -23.85
CA PRO A 192 -10.13 9.45 -22.65
C PRO A 192 -8.67 9.61 -22.24
N GLU A 193 -7.79 10.01 -23.15
CA GLU A 193 -6.39 10.37 -22.90
C GLU A 193 -6.27 11.64 -22.06
N ASN A 194 -7.25 12.54 -22.11
CA ASN A 194 -7.29 13.76 -21.34
C ASN A 194 -7.97 13.61 -19.98
N VAL A 195 -8.34 12.38 -19.60
CA VAL A 195 -9.01 12.11 -18.32
C VAL A 195 -8.11 11.24 -17.45
N VAL A 196 -7.73 11.76 -16.27
CA VAL A 196 -6.98 11.02 -15.27
C VAL A 196 -7.92 10.62 -14.14
N VAL A 197 -8.06 9.32 -13.94
CA VAL A 197 -8.95 8.74 -12.93
C VAL A 197 -8.12 8.33 -11.72
N THR A 198 -8.44 8.92 -10.57
CA THR A 198 -7.87 8.55 -9.26
C THR A 198 -8.90 7.74 -8.48
N THR A 199 -8.55 6.54 -8.03
CA THR A 199 -9.32 5.83 -7.00
C THR A 199 -8.68 6.10 -5.64
N VAL A 200 -9.52 6.31 -4.63
CA VAL A 200 -9.09 6.55 -3.24
C VAL A 200 -9.89 5.65 -2.30
N ASP A 201 -9.57 5.62 -1.02
CA ASP A 201 -10.47 5.08 0.01
C ASP A 201 -11.38 6.20 0.54
N ALA A 202 -12.50 5.85 1.16
CA ALA A 202 -13.50 6.81 1.65
C ALA A 202 -12.92 7.85 2.63
N ASP A 203 -11.92 7.46 3.42
CA ASP A 203 -11.24 8.31 4.41
C ASP A 203 -10.02 9.07 3.85
N ASN A 204 -9.74 8.96 2.56
CA ASN A 204 -8.58 9.60 1.97
C ASN A 204 -8.78 11.11 1.79
N ARG A 205 -7.88 11.89 2.37
CA ARG A 205 -7.81 13.34 2.23
C ARG A 205 -6.62 13.68 1.33
N VAL A 206 -6.92 14.08 0.09
CA VAL A 206 -5.88 14.47 -0.86
C VAL A 206 -5.25 15.81 -0.44
N HIS A 207 -3.94 15.94 -0.61
CA HIS A 207 -3.26 17.22 -0.40
C HIS A 207 -3.72 18.26 -1.43
N GLU A 208 -3.81 19.52 -1.06
CA GLU A 208 -4.28 20.62 -1.94
C GLU A 208 -3.53 20.71 -3.29
N GLN A 209 -2.28 20.30 -3.33
CA GLN A 209 -1.43 20.30 -4.53
C GLN A 209 -1.46 18.97 -5.29
N TYR A 210 -2.22 17.97 -4.84
CA TYR A 210 -2.16 16.62 -5.41
C TYR A 210 -2.53 16.57 -6.89
N LEU A 211 -3.67 17.17 -7.26
CA LEU A 211 -4.14 17.14 -8.65
C LEU A 211 -3.20 17.92 -9.59
N ALA A 212 -2.64 19.03 -9.13
CA ALA A 212 -1.68 19.80 -9.91
C ALA A 212 -0.37 19.02 -10.12
N ALA A 213 0.15 18.36 -9.08
CA ALA A 213 1.33 17.50 -9.18
C ALA A 213 1.10 16.30 -10.09
N LEU A 214 -0.08 15.69 -10.00
CA LEU A 214 -0.49 14.57 -10.86
C LEU A 214 -0.57 15.00 -12.33
N THR A 215 -1.20 16.15 -12.61
CA THR A 215 -1.27 16.72 -13.97
C THR A 215 0.12 17.03 -14.51
N TYR A 216 1.00 17.62 -13.68
CA TYR A 216 2.38 17.88 -14.08
C TYR A 216 3.12 16.58 -14.45
N ALA A 217 3.05 15.57 -13.60
CA ALA A 217 3.67 14.27 -13.86
C ALA A 217 3.08 13.60 -15.11
N TYR A 218 1.77 13.68 -15.30
CA TYR A 218 1.07 13.14 -16.48
C TYR A 218 1.53 13.78 -17.78
N LEU A 219 1.63 15.10 -17.82
CA LEU A 219 2.00 15.86 -19.03
C LEU A 219 3.51 15.82 -19.34
N THR A 220 4.36 15.60 -18.35
CA THR A 220 5.81 15.52 -18.51
C THR A 220 6.34 14.11 -18.76
N ASP A 221 5.52 13.08 -18.52
CA ASP A 221 5.88 11.70 -18.89
C ASP A 221 5.76 11.52 -20.40
N PRO A 222 6.75 10.92 -21.08
CA PRO A 222 6.70 10.71 -22.53
C PRO A 222 5.60 9.71 -22.96
N ASP A 223 5.14 8.85 -22.07
CA ASP A 223 4.12 7.83 -22.39
C ASP A 223 3.17 7.64 -21.19
N PRO A 224 2.36 8.66 -20.84
CA PRO A 224 1.54 8.66 -19.62
C PRO A 224 0.41 7.61 -19.67
N ILE A 225 0.00 7.16 -20.85
CA ILE A 225 -1.03 6.12 -21.02
C ILE A 225 -0.56 4.77 -20.49
N ARG A 226 0.73 4.47 -20.58
CA ARG A 226 1.29 3.22 -20.06
C ARG A 226 1.79 3.34 -18.62
N LYS A 227 1.31 4.37 -17.88
CA LYS A 227 1.73 4.62 -16.49
C LYS A 227 0.55 4.51 -15.52
N SER A 228 0.90 4.12 -14.31
CA SER A 228 0.12 4.47 -13.12
C SER A 228 0.85 5.56 -12.34
N PHE A 229 0.11 6.34 -11.58
CA PHE A 229 0.65 7.43 -10.75
C PHE A 229 0.30 7.15 -9.30
N GLN A 230 1.33 7.05 -8.43
CA GLN A 230 1.17 6.61 -7.05
C GLN A 230 1.56 7.72 -6.08
N PRO A 231 0.62 8.31 -5.32
CA PRO A 231 0.92 9.21 -4.22
C PRO A 231 1.46 8.46 -3.00
N ILE A 232 2.04 9.18 -2.05
CA ILE A 232 2.45 8.61 -0.76
C ILE A 232 1.26 8.62 0.19
N SER A 233 0.80 7.45 0.62
CA SER A 233 -0.24 7.35 1.66
C SER A 233 0.36 7.59 3.04
N MET A 234 -0.22 8.55 3.77
CA MET A 234 0.19 8.95 5.12
C MET A 234 -0.96 8.71 6.10
N TYR A 235 -0.74 7.84 7.07
CA TYR A 235 -1.75 7.48 8.09
C TYR A 235 -1.82 8.51 9.23
N PHE A 236 -2.10 9.77 8.89
CA PHE A 236 -1.97 10.88 9.84
C PHE A 236 -3.29 11.47 10.33
N ASN A 237 -4.43 11.11 9.71
CA ASN A 237 -5.70 11.74 10.06
C ASN A 237 -6.08 11.55 11.55
N ASN A 238 -5.86 10.35 12.11
CA ASN A 238 -6.17 10.01 13.49
C ASN A 238 -4.96 9.53 14.32
N ILE A 239 -3.73 9.87 13.88
CA ILE A 239 -2.47 9.29 14.39
C ILE A 239 -2.28 9.41 15.90
N TRP A 240 -2.82 10.45 16.54
CA TRP A 240 -2.69 10.68 17.99
C TRP A 240 -3.79 10.03 18.83
N GLN A 241 -4.79 9.42 18.19
CA GLN A 241 -5.91 8.74 18.85
C GLN A 241 -5.70 7.24 18.96
N ILE A 242 -4.86 6.69 18.10
CA ILE A 242 -4.58 5.26 18.03
C ILE A 242 -3.51 4.82 19.05
N PRO A 243 -3.57 3.57 19.51
CA PRO A 243 -2.54 2.98 20.36
C PRO A 243 -1.15 3.02 19.72
N ILE A 244 -0.09 3.12 20.54
CA ILE A 244 1.29 3.20 20.05
C ILE A 244 1.67 2.03 19.11
N VAL A 245 1.20 0.81 19.40
CA VAL A 245 1.42 -0.38 18.56
C VAL A 245 0.92 -0.15 17.14
N ILE A 246 -0.32 0.34 17.00
CA ILE A 246 -0.94 0.63 15.70
C ILE A 246 -0.27 1.84 15.04
N ARG A 247 0.12 2.85 15.85
CA ARG A 247 0.84 4.04 15.34
C ARG A 247 2.16 3.67 14.68
N LEU A 248 2.97 2.82 15.30
CA LEU A 248 4.23 2.36 14.74
C LEU A 248 4.04 1.57 13.44
N LEU A 249 2.98 0.75 13.35
CA LEU A 249 2.62 0.04 12.12
C LEU A 249 2.21 0.99 11.00
N SER A 250 1.41 2.00 11.33
CA SER A 250 0.92 3.01 10.39
C SER A 250 2.06 3.86 9.84
N LEU A 251 2.99 4.30 10.71
CA LEU A 251 4.21 4.99 10.33
C LEU A 251 5.11 4.11 9.47
N GLY A 252 5.29 2.84 9.85
CA GLY A 252 6.05 1.87 9.07
C GLY A 252 5.49 1.70 7.66
N SER A 253 4.16 1.73 7.50
CA SER A 253 3.50 1.66 6.19
C SER A 253 3.76 2.92 5.35
N SER A 254 3.70 4.12 5.97
CA SER A 254 4.03 5.38 5.28
C SER A 254 5.50 5.43 4.85
N PHE A 255 6.42 4.97 5.72
CA PHE A 255 7.84 4.88 5.38
C PHE A 255 8.11 3.87 4.28
N TRP A 256 7.42 2.72 4.30
CA TRP A 256 7.51 1.75 3.22
C TRP A 256 7.14 2.36 1.87
N GLN A 257 6.07 3.14 1.80
CA GLN A 257 5.68 3.83 0.56
C GLN A 257 6.71 4.88 0.12
N MET A 258 7.34 5.62 1.04
CA MET A 258 8.44 6.52 0.71
C MET A 258 9.65 5.77 0.12
N ILE A 259 9.99 4.61 0.70
CA ILE A 259 11.06 3.73 0.20
C ILE A 259 10.73 3.24 -1.21
N GLU A 260 9.52 2.72 -1.43
CA GLU A 260 9.11 2.21 -2.75
C GLU A 260 9.01 3.34 -3.78
N SER A 261 8.51 4.52 -3.42
CA SER A 261 8.45 5.68 -4.29
C SER A 261 9.83 6.13 -4.77
N SER A 262 10.88 5.96 -3.95
CA SER A 262 12.26 6.27 -4.35
C SER A 262 12.89 5.20 -5.26
N ARG A 263 12.16 4.11 -5.55
CA ARG A 263 12.56 2.99 -6.41
C ARG A 263 11.51 2.72 -7.49
N PRO A 264 11.33 3.61 -8.49
CA PRO A 264 10.24 3.49 -9.47
C PRO A 264 10.18 2.13 -10.19
N HIS A 265 11.35 1.48 -10.39
CA HIS A 265 11.45 0.15 -11.00
C HIS A 265 10.87 -0.99 -10.13
N ARG A 266 10.50 -0.71 -8.87
CA ARG A 266 9.86 -1.64 -7.92
C ARG A 266 8.47 -1.20 -7.49
N LEU A 267 8.16 0.08 -7.65
CA LEU A 267 6.91 0.67 -7.22
C LEU A 267 5.72 -0.04 -7.87
N ARG A 268 4.70 -0.31 -7.07
CA ARG A 268 3.42 -0.89 -7.45
C ARG A 268 2.30 0.06 -7.09
N ASN A 269 1.09 -0.23 -7.58
CA ASN A 269 -0.10 0.48 -7.14
C ASN A 269 -0.47 0.09 -5.70
N PHE A 270 -0.94 1.08 -4.95
CA PHE A 270 -1.60 0.95 -3.65
C PHE A 270 -3.02 1.56 -3.76
N SER A 271 -3.78 1.55 -2.66
CA SER A 271 -5.21 1.89 -2.68
C SER A 271 -5.54 3.26 -3.30
N ALA A 272 -4.70 4.27 -3.08
CA ALA A 272 -4.80 5.56 -3.76
C ALA A 272 -3.84 5.60 -4.95
N HIS A 273 -4.34 5.40 -6.16
CA HIS A 273 -3.54 5.50 -7.38
C HIS A 273 -4.36 6.11 -8.52
N ALA A 274 -3.66 6.64 -9.51
CA ALA A 274 -4.29 7.22 -10.68
C ALA A 274 -3.80 6.56 -11.98
N GLN A 275 -4.69 6.49 -12.97
CA GLN A 275 -4.42 6.05 -14.34
C GLN A 275 -5.22 6.90 -15.32
N SER A 276 -4.76 6.97 -16.58
CA SER A 276 -5.59 7.50 -17.65
C SER A 276 -6.88 6.68 -17.81
N LEU A 277 -7.98 7.34 -18.17
CA LEU A 277 -9.21 6.63 -18.53
C LEU A 277 -8.98 5.72 -19.74
N LYS A 278 -8.10 6.10 -20.67
CA LYS A 278 -7.68 5.24 -21.78
C LYS A 278 -7.06 3.93 -21.28
N THR A 279 -6.15 4.01 -20.30
CA THR A 279 -5.55 2.81 -19.66
C THR A 279 -6.60 1.93 -19.02
N LEU A 280 -7.57 2.52 -18.32
CA LEU A 280 -8.65 1.77 -17.69
C LEU A 280 -9.58 1.10 -18.70
N LEU A 281 -9.85 1.74 -19.83
CA LEU A 281 -10.60 1.13 -20.93
C LEU A 281 -9.82 -0.04 -21.55
N ASP A 282 -8.52 0.12 -21.81
CA ASP A 282 -7.67 -0.93 -22.39
C ASP A 282 -7.52 -2.15 -21.49
N THR A 283 -7.57 -1.95 -20.17
CA THR A 283 -7.47 -3.01 -19.16
C THR A 283 -8.84 -3.53 -18.68
N ASN A 284 -9.95 -3.02 -19.21
CA ASN A 284 -11.31 -3.30 -18.72
C ASN A 284 -11.41 -3.03 -17.21
N PHE A 285 -10.93 -1.87 -16.77
CA PHE A 285 -10.94 -1.34 -15.41
C PHE A 285 -10.23 -2.26 -14.40
N TRP A 286 -10.60 -2.20 -13.11
CA TRP A 286 -10.00 -3.03 -12.06
C TRP A 286 -10.56 -4.46 -12.07
N SER A 287 -9.87 -5.36 -11.41
CA SER A 287 -10.34 -6.73 -11.27
C SER A 287 -11.53 -6.81 -10.31
N VAL A 288 -12.56 -7.51 -10.75
CA VAL A 288 -13.74 -7.84 -9.93
C VAL A 288 -13.61 -9.18 -9.19
N ARG A 289 -12.46 -9.88 -9.35
CA ARG A 289 -12.24 -11.25 -8.85
C ARG A 289 -11.21 -11.35 -7.73
N THR A 290 -10.68 -10.24 -7.27
CA THR A 290 -9.69 -10.19 -6.18
C THR A 290 -10.05 -9.11 -5.18
N ILE A 291 -9.65 -9.32 -3.92
CA ILE A 291 -9.82 -8.36 -2.82
C ILE A 291 -8.60 -7.43 -2.66
N VAL A 292 -7.60 -7.55 -3.52
CA VAL A 292 -6.36 -6.73 -3.58
C VAL A 292 -6.23 -6.13 -4.98
N GLU A 293 -7.29 -5.48 -5.41
CA GLU A 293 -7.47 -4.94 -6.76
C GLU A 293 -6.40 -3.92 -7.16
N ASP A 294 -5.87 -3.17 -6.20
CA ASP A 294 -4.87 -2.12 -6.38
C ASP A 294 -3.51 -2.67 -6.87
N GLY A 295 -2.90 -3.56 -6.10
CA GLY A 295 -1.65 -4.23 -6.49
C GLY A 295 -1.83 -5.10 -7.73
N HIS A 296 -2.99 -5.75 -7.84
CA HIS A 296 -3.35 -6.58 -9.00
C HIS A 296 -3.48 -5.75 -10.28
N GLN A 297 -3.97 -4.50 -10.20
CA GLN A 297 -4.10 -3.59 -11.34
C GLN A 297 -2.74 -3.28 -11.99
N PHE A 298 -1.65 -3.20 -11.21
CA PHE A 298 -0.31 -3.09 -11.79
C PHE A 298 -0.03 -4.23 -12.78
N TRP A 299 -0.28 -5.47 -12.38
CA TRP A 299 -0.03 -6.65 -13.21
C TRP A 299 -0.95 -6.71 -14.42
N ARG A 300 -2.23 -6.36 -14.25
CA ARG A 300 -3.18 -6.29 -15.36
C ARG A 300 -2.71 -5.31 -16.44
N THR A 301 -2.30 -4.11 -16.02
CA THR A 301 -1.78 -3.08 -16.93
C THR A 301 -0.44 -3.51 -17.54
N TYR A 302 0.45 -4.11 -16.76
CA TYR A 302 1.73 -4.63 -17.24
C TYR A 302 1.56 -5.62 -18.39
N PHE A 303 0.64 -6.57 -18.26
CA PHE A 303 0.39 -7.56 -19.30
C PHE A 303 -0.46 -7.04 -20.46
N ALA A 304 -1.37 -6.11 -20.23
CA ALA A 304 -2.11 -5.45 -21.30
C ALA A 304 -1.19 -4.70 -22.26
N TYR A 305 -0.12 -4.10 -21.72
CA TYR A 305 0.90 -3.39 -22.50
C TYR A 305 2.20 -4.20 -22.68
N GLU A 306 2.13 -5.53 -22.66
CA GLU A 306 3.22 -6.45 -23.00
C GLU A 306 4.53 -6.20 -22.22
N GLY A 307 4.42 -5.76 -20.98
CA GLY A 307 5.56 -5.44 -20.12
C GLY A 307 5.98 -3.96 -20.13
N HIS A 308 5.35 -3.13 -20.97
CA HIS A 308 5.64 -1.70 -21.08
C HIS A 308 4.78 -0.86 -20.14
N HIS A 309 4.77 -1.22 -18.85
CA HIS A 309 4.09 -0.49 -17.81
C HIS A 309 5.01 -0.22 -16.62
N SER A 310 4.90 0.96 -16.03
CA SER A 310 5.58 1.32 -14.79
C SER A 310 4.76 2.30 -13.97
N VAL A 311 5.14 2.50 -12.71
CA VAL A 311 4.46 3.41 -11.79
C VAL A 311 5.33 4.63 -11.56
N VAL A 312 4.75 5.81 -11.75
CA VAL A 312 5.37 7.11 -11.51
C VAL A 312 5.06 7.55 -10.07
N PRO A 313 6.05 7.80 -9.22
CA PRO A 313 5.81 8.27 -7.87
C PRO A 313 5.35 9.73 -7.87
N ILE A 314 4.23 10.00 -7.20
CA ILE A 314 3.78 11.35 -6.84
C ILE A 314 4.12 11.55 -5.37
N TYR A 315 5.16 12.34 -5.09
CA TYR A 315 5.62 12.54 -3.71
C TYR A 315 4.73 13.47 -2.89
N VAL A 316 3.66 14.00 -3.47
CA VAL A 316 2.60 14.71 -2.75
C VAL A 316 1.72 13.69 -2.04
N PRO A 317 1.40 13.86 -0.75
CA PRO A 317 0.72 12.84 0.04
C PRO A 317 -0.79 12.78 -0.21
N VAL A 318 -1.34 11.61 0.10
CA VAL A 318 -2.75 11.40 0.42
C VAL A 318 -2.82 10.92 1.87
N TYR A 319 -3.55 11.66 2.70
CA TYR A 319 -3.71 11.34 4.12
C TYR A 319 -4.88 10.38 4.32
N GLN A 320 -4.72 9.42 5.24
CA GLN A 320 -5.76 8.43 5.53
C GLN A 320 -5.78 8.06 7.02
N ASP A 321 -6.86 7.40 7.43
CA ASP A 321 -7.06 6.98 8.80
C ASP A 321 -6.31 5.68 9.07
N ALA A 322 -5.69 5.58 10.24
CA ALA A 322 -5.21 4.33 10.78
C ALA A 322 -6.36 3.57 11.46
N VAL A 323 -6.19 2.27 11.63
CA VAL A 323 -7.19 1.38 12.23
C VAL A 323 -7.49 1.80 13.67
N LEU A 324 -8.77 2.01 13.96
CA LEU A 324 -9.26 2.27 15.32
C LEU A 324 -10.69 1.74 15.43
N SER A 325 -10.89 0.76 16.31
CA SER A 325 -12.21 0.20 16.58
C SER A 325 -12.87 0.89 17.78
N PRO A 326 -14.16 1.23 17.69
CA PRO A 326 -14.91 1.77 18.82
C PRO A 326 -15.08 0.77 19.96
N GLN A 327 -14.92 -0.55 19.69
CA GLN A 327 -14.99 -1.61 20.70
C GLN A 327 -13.71 -1.75 21.54
N GLY A 328 -12.72 -0.88 21.37
CA GLY A 328 -11.54 -0.79 22.23
C GLY A 328 -10.27 -1.42 21.66
N PHE A 329 -9.28 -1.61 22.55
CA PHE A 329 -7.92 -1.98 22.16
C PHE A 329 -7.83 -3.33 21.45
N TRP A 330 -8.39 -4.40 22.00
CA TRP A 330 -8.28 -5.75 21.42
C TRP A 330 -9.04 -5.89 20.11
N ALA A 331 -10.17 -5.19 19.96
CA ALA A 331 -10.90 -5.12 18.71
C ALA A 331 -10.08 -4.37 17.64
N THR A 332 -9.36 -3.31 18.00
CA THR A 332 -8.42 -2.59 17.13
C THR A 332 -7.26 -3.50 16.69
N VAL A 333 -6.66 -4.24 17.61
CA VAL A 333 -5.59 -5.22 17.33
C VAL A 333 -6.07 -6.29 16.34
N ASN A 334 -7.24 -6.88 16.58
CA ASN A 334 -7.83 -7.88 15.68
C ASN A 334 -8.13 -7.28 14.29
N ALA A 335 -8.73 -6.10 14.23
CA ALA A 335 -9.02 -5.41 12.97
C ALA A 335 -7.74 -5.11 12.18
N GLN A 336 -6.66 -4.71 12.88
CA GLN A 336 -5.35 -4.51 12.26
C GLN A 336 -4.75 -5.82 11.72
N TYR A 337 -4.87 -6.92 12.45
CA TYR A 337 -4.45 -8.23 11.98
C TYR A 337 -5.20 -8.64 10.70
N LEU A 338 -6.51 -8.52 10.69
CA LEU A 338 -7.35 -8.85 9.53
C LEU A 338 -7.03 -7.97 8.32
N GLN A 339 -6.75 -6.68 8.52
CA GLN A 339 -6.32 -5.78 7.46
C GLN A 339 -4.98 -6.22 6.88
N ARG A 340 -3.99 -6.56 7.72
CA ARG A 340 -2.67 -7.03 7.28
C ARG A 340 -2.75 -8.37 6.56
N ARG A 341 -3.59 -9.30 7.01
CA ARG A 341 -3.84 -10.56 6.32
C ARG A 341 -4.43 -10.32 4.93
N ARG A 342 -5.37 -9.39 4.81
CA ARG A 342 -5.93 -9.00 3.51
C ARG A 342 -4.86 -8.43 2.57
N TRP A 343 -3.98 -7.56 3.05
CA TRP A 343 -2.89 -7.04 2.24
C TRP A 343 -1.89 -8.13 1.81
N ALA A 344 -1.61 -9.07 2.70
CA ALA A 344 -0.76 -10.21 2.40
C ALA A 344 -1.39 -11.20 1.38
N TRP A 345 -2.70 -11.09 1.11
CA TRP A 345 -3.36 -11.84 0.03
C TRP A 345 -2.82 -11.50 -1.36
N GLY A 346 -2.05 -10.42 -1.51
CA GLY A 346 -1.24 -10.14 -2.69
C GLY A 346 -0.30 -11.27 -3.11
N ALA A 347 -0.09 -12.28 -2.25
CA ALA A 347 0.58 -13.54 -2.61
C ALA A 347 -0.12 -14.30 -3.76
N SER A 348 -1.44 -14.10 -3.95
CA SER A 348 -2.19 -14.66 -5.08
C SER A 348 -1.71 -14.15 -6.45
N ASP A 349 -1.10 -12.97 -6.49
CA ASP A 349 -0.54 -12.41 -7.73
C ASP A 349 0.69 -13.18 -8.23
N VAL A 350 1.32 -14.01 -7.40
CA VAL A 350 2.43 -14.88 -7.83
C VAL A 350 1.97 -15.83 -8.94
N ALA A 351 0.81 -16.47 -8.75
CA ALA A 351 0.24 -17.38 -9.74
C ALA A 351 -0.26 -16.64 -10.99
N TYR A 352 -0.97 -15.52 -10.79
CA TYR A 352 -1.45 -14.69 -11.89
C TYR A 352 -0.29 -14.24 -12.80
N THR A 353 0.77 -13.70 -12.18
CA THR A 353 1.93 -13.18 -12.91
C THR A 353 2.68 -14.28 -13.65
N ALA A 354 2.93 -15.43 -13.00
CA ALA A 354 3.60 -16.57 -13.63
C ALA A 354 2.85 -17.06 -14.87
N GLU A 355 1.52 -17.24 -14.75
CA GLU A 355 0.67 -17.67 -15.86
C GLU A 355 0.70 -16.69 -17.04
N HIS A 356 0.63 -15.37 -16.75
CA HIS A 356 0.67 -14.35 -17.79
C HIS A 356 2.07 -14.18 -18.42
N LEU A 357 3.15 -14.40 -17.68
CA LEU A 357 4.51 -14.44 -18.25
C LEU A 357 4.67 -15.60 -19.24
N ILE A 358 4.13 -16.77 -18.91
CA ILE A 358 4.13 -17.92 -19.81
C ILE A 358 3.32 -17.62 -21.08
N ARG A 359 2.14 -17.04 -20.94
CA ARG A 359 1.31 -16.63 -22.09
C ARG A 359 2.01 -15.56 -22.94
N LEU A 360 2.69 -14.60 -22.30
CA LEU A 360 3.45 -13.58 -23.02
C LEU A 360 4.57 -14.20 -23.82
N TYR A 361 5.34 -15.14 -23.24
CA TYR A 361 6.36 -15.91 -23.96
C TYR A 361 5.76 -16.70 -25.14
N GLN A 362 4.67 -17.43 -24.91
CA GLN A 362 3.99 -18.21 -25.96
C GLN A 362 3.52 -17.35 -27.13
N ARG A 363 3.08 -16.10 -26.84
CA ARG A 363 2.59 -15.18 -27.88
C ARG A 363 3.72 -14.48 -28.63
N THR A 364 4.80 -14.10 -27.94
CA THR A 364 5.87 -13.27 -28.52
C THR A 364 7.10 -14.06 -28.98
N GLY A 365 7.25 -15.31 -28.52
CA GLY A 365 8.47 -16.12 -28.72
C GLY A 365 9.70 -15.58 -27.98
N ARG A 366 9.57 -14.49 -27.20
CA ARG A 366 10.68 -13.83 -26.51
C ARG A 366 10.58 -14.04 -25.00
N ILE A 367 11.72 -14.34 -24.35
CA ILE A 367 11.78 -14.50 -22.89
C ILE A 367 11.61 -13.13 -22.24
N PRO A 368 10.55 -12.93 -21.43
CA PRO A 368 10.29 -11.64 -20.78
C PRO A 368 11.15 -11.46 -19.51
N TRP A 369 12.46 -11.32 -19.67
CA TRP A 369 13.42 -11.26 -18.56
C TRP A 369 13.08 -10.23 -17.49
N HIS A 370 12.65 -9.03 -17.90
CA HIS A 370 12.22 -8.00 -16.95
C HIS A 370 11.02 -8.48 -16.12
N GLY A 371 10.03 -9.11 -16.75
CA GLY A 371 8.86 -9.67 -16.06
C GLY A 371 9.24 -10.81 -15.12
N ILE A 372 10.19 -11.68 -15.52
CA ILE A 372 10.69 -12.76 -14.67
C ILE A 372 11.37 -12.18 -13.41
N LEU A 373 12.22 -11.15 -13.56
CA LEU A 373 12.86 -10.48 -12.42
C LEU A 373 11.83 -9.82 -11.50
N GLN A 374 10.77 -9.22 -12.05
CA GLN A 374 9.69 -8.65 -11.27
C GLN A 374 8.89 -9.74 -10.53
N TRP A 375 8.66 -10.88 -11.16
CA TRP A 375 8.01 -12.03 -10.53
C TRP A 375 8.87 -12.62 -9.40
N LEU A 376 10.17 -12.81 -9.61
CA LEU A 376 11.10 -13.27 -8.57
C LEU A 376 11.10 -12.33 -7.36
N ARG A 377 11.08 -11.01 -7.59
CA ARG A 377 10.96 -10.01 -6.53
C ARG A 377 9.62 -10.09 -5.79
N LEU A 378 8.54 -10.39 -6.52
CA LEU A 378 7.22 -10.60 -5.91
C LEU A 378 7.25 -11.84 -4.98
N VAL A 379 7.77 -12.98 -5.46
CA VAL A 379 7.92 -14.20 -4.66
C VAL A 379 8.80 -13.94 -3.43
N GLU A 380 9.99 -13.35 -3.63
CA GLU A 380 10.92 -13.00 -2.55
C GLU A 380 10.25 -12.08 -1.52
N GLY A 381 9.52 -11.06 -1.96
CA GLY A 381 8.82 -10.14 -1.07
C GLY A 381 7.74 -10.83 -0.23
N GLN A 382 6.96 -11.73 -0.82
CA GLN A 382 5.91 -12.47 -0.12
C GLN A 382 6.49 -13.46 0.91
N VAL A 383 7.53 -14.23 0.53
CA VAL A 383 8.20 -15.16 1.43
C VAL A 383 8.90 -14.40 2.56
N SER A 384 9.61 -13.34 2.25
CA SER A 384 10.29 -12.49 3.24
C SER A 384 9.31 -11.88 4.25
N LEU A 385 8.15 -11.36 3.79
CA LEU A 385 7.12 -10.81 4.68
C LEU A 385 6.65 -11.86 5.69
N ALA A 386 6.49 -13.11 5.26
CA ALA A 386 6.00 -14.20 6.08
C ALA A 386 7.06 -14.79 7.04
N THR A 387 8.36 -14.65 6.74
CA THR A 387 9.38 -15.46 7.43
C THR A 387 10.47 -14.66 8.13
N THR A 388 10.82 -13.48 7.63
CA THR A 388 12.06 -12.80 8.03
C THR A 388 12.17 -12.56 9.53
N SER A 389 11.14 -11.98 10.16
CA SER A 389 11.22 -11.67 11.59
C SER A 389 11.29 -12.94 12.45
N LEU A 390 10.64 -14.02 12.02
CA LEU A 390 10.70 -15.30 12.71
C LEU A 390 12.08 -15.96 12.54
N VAL A 391 12.61 -15.98 11.31
CA VAL A 391 13.94 -16.56 11.05
C VAL A 391 15.01 -15.81 11.86
N LEU A 392 15.01 -14.48 11.81
CA LEU A 392 16.00 -13.68 12.54
C LEU A 392 15.81 -13.73 14.06
N ALA A 393 14.59 -13.85 14.58
CA ALA A 393 14.37 -13.91 16.03
C ALA A 393 14.69 -15.27 16.64
N VAL A 394 14.44 -16.36 15.91
CA VAL A 394 14.45 -17.73 16.47
C VAL A 394 15.70 -18.49 16.04
N PHE A 395 15.99 -18.59 14.74
CA PHE A 395 17.01 -19.51 14.24
C PHE A 395 18.45 -19.04 14.46
N GLY A 396 18.66 -17.78 14.84
CA GLY A 396 19.97 -17.32 15.32
C GLY A 396 20.42 -17.95 16.64
N TRP A 397 19.51 -18.53 17.40
CA TRP A 397 19.78 -19.09 18.72
C TRP A 397 19.45 -20.58 18.79
N LEU A 398 18.44 -21.02 18.07
CA LEU A 398 17.85 -22.35 18.18
C LEU A 398 18.85 -23.51 17.99
N PRO A 399 19.73 -23.50 16.96
CA PRO A 399 20.70 -24.61 16.78
C PRO A 399 21.64 -24.78 17.97
N VAL A 400 22.09 -23.66 18.57
CA VAL A 400 22.99 -23.71 19.76
C VAL A 400 22.24 -24.14 21.01
N LEU A 401 20.94 -23.86 21.11
CA LEU A 401 20.10 -24.27 22.24
C LEU A 401 19.72 -25.76 22.18
N LEU A 402 19.54 -26.31 20.96
CA LEU A 402 19.08 -27.68 20.75
C LEU A 402 20.20 -28.70 20.61
N ASN A 403 21.46 -28.26 20.42
CA ASN A 403 22.58 -29.19 20.17
C ASN A 403 23.76 -28.84 21.09
N ASP A 404 23.96 -29.71 22.10
CA ASP A 404 25.02 -29.54 23.09
C ASP A 404 26.42 -29.70 22.48
N GLU A 405 26.58 -30.59 21.50
CA GLU A 405 27.86 -30.77 20.82
C GLU A 405 28.26 -29.50 20.07
N LEU A 406 27.32 -28.90 19.33
CA LEU A 406 27.55 -27.63 18.65
C LEU A 406 27.94 -26.55 19.66
N ARG A 407 27.27 -26.46 20.80
CA ARG A 407 27.52 -25.46 21.85
C ARG A 407 28.95 -25.48 22.36
N LEU A 408 29.56 -26.66 22.40
CA LEU A 408 30.95 -26.88 22.85
C LEU A 408 31.98 -26.54 21.76
N THR A 409 31.57 -26.32 20.52
CA THR A 409 32.47 -25.94 19.43
C THR A 409 32.78 -24.42 19.46
N VAL A 410 33.91 -24.05 18.84
CA VAL A 410 34.26 -22.62 18.63
C VAL A 410 33.19 -21.90 17.84
N LEU A 411 32.58 -22.58 16.88
CA LEU A 411 31.48 -22.02 16.06
C LEU A 411 30.27 -21.71 16.95
N GLY A 412 29.79 -22.67 17.75
CA GLY A 412 28.63 -22.49 18.63
C GLY A 412 28.85 -21.41 19.70
N ALA A 413 30.08 -21.36 20.26
CA ALA A 413 30.44 -20.35 21.27
C ALA A 413 30.53 -18.92 20.71
N LYS A 414 31.05 -18.73 19.48
CA LYS A 414 31.27 -17.40 18.89
C LYS A 414 30.11 -16.89 18.04
N PHE A 415 29.29 -17.78 17.49
CA PHE A 415 28.19 -17.41 16.58
C PHE A 415 27.20 -16.41 17.20
N PRO A 416 26.68 -16.60 18.42
CA PRO A 416 25.75 -15.65 19.02
C PRO A 416 26.30 -14.22 19.11
N LEU A 417 27.62 -14.07 19.37
CA LEU A 417 28.28 -12.77 19.43
C LEU A 417 28.34 -12.09 18.06
N VAL A 418 28.74 -12.82 17.02
CA VAL A 418 28.82 -12.27 15.65
C VAL A 418 27.41 -11.92 15.15
N TYR A 419 26.46 -12.83 15.36
CA TYR A 419 25.07 -12.66 14.95
C TYR A 419 24.42 -11.44 15.63
N SER A 420 24.55 -11.31 16.94
CA SER A 420 24.01 -10.16 17.69
C SER A 420 24.62 -8.82 17.23
N ARG A 421 25.92 -8.80 16.92
CA ARG A 421 26.56 -7.59 16.36
C ARG A 421 25.96 -7.18 15.01
N ILE A 422 25.73 -8.14 14.11
CA ILE A 422 25.09 -7.88 12.81
C ILE A 422 23.69 -7.27 13.03
N LEU A 423 22.88 -7.87 13.89
CA LEU A 423 21.53 -7.37 14.20
C LEU A 423 21.56 -6.00 14.86
N THR A 424 22.53 -5.75 15.77
CA THR A 424 22.69 -4.45 16.43
C THR A 424 23.01 -3.34 15.41
N ILE A 425 23.93 -3.60 14.49
CA ILE A 425 24.27 -2.62 13.44
C ILE A 425 23.07 -2.43 12.50
N ALA A 426 22.38 -3.51 12.11
CA ALA A 426 21.18 -3.45 11.29
C ALA A 426 20.08 -2.61 11.94
N SER A 427 19.96 -2.64 13.27
CA SER A 427 18.98 -1.84 14.02
C SER A 427 19.23 -0.33 13.97
N GLY A 428 20.38 0.13 13.47
CA GLY A 428 20.62 1.54 13.16
C GLY A 428 19.58 2.15 12.21
N GLY A 429 18.96 1.34 11.35
CA GLY A 429 17.81 1.76 10.55
C GLY A 429 16.60 2.20 11.38
N LEU A 430 16.38 1.62 12.56
CA LEU A 430 15.33 2.07 13.48
C LEU A 430 15.60 3.49 13.99
N LEU A 431 16.84 3.83 14.27
CA LEU A 431 17.19 5.20 14.70
C LEU A 431 16.84 6.23 13.61
N ILE A 432 17.16 5.92 12.36
CA ILE A 432 16.76 6.76 11.21
C ILE A 432 15.24 6.92 11.16
N MET A 433 14.51 5.82 11.28
CA MET A 433 13.05 5.82 11.30
C MET A 433 12.49 6.66 12.48
N MET A 434 13.08 6.55 13.66
CA MET A 434 12.69 7.35 14.85
C MET A 434 12.94 8.84 14.64
N ILE A 435 14.08 9.23 14.09
CA ILE A 435 14.42 10.63 13.77
C ILE A 435 13.43 11.19 12.74
N LEU A 436 13.14 10.44 11.68
CA LEU A 436 12.20 10.87 10.66
C LEU A 436 10.76 10.93 11.20
N THR A 437 10.38 10.02 12.08
CA THR A 437 9.08 10.05 12.79
C THR A 437 8.92 11.37 13.56
N ALA A 438 9.94 11.79 14.32
CA ALA A 438 9.89 13.05 15.07
C ALA A 438 9.74 14.29 14.16
N ARG A 439 10.22 14.20 12.91
CA ARG A 439 10.13 15.30 11.92
C ARG A 439 8.86 15.28 11.08
N LEU A 440 8.22 14.12 10.95
CA LEU A 440 7.04 13.92 10.09
C LEU A 440 5.72 14.05 10.84
N LEU A 441 5.68 13.59 12.09
CA LEU A 441 4.45 13.60 12.87
C LEU A 441 3.93 15.03 13.06
N PRO A 442 2.62 15.23 12.86
CA PRO A 442 1.98 16.50 13.22
C PRO A 442 2.16 16.79 14.70
N GLN A 443 2.06 18.05 15.07
CA GLN A 443 2.19 18.46 16.47
C GLN A 443 1.21 17.70 17.36
N ARG A 444 1.74 17.12 18.45
CA ARG A 444 0.90 16.40 19.41
C ARG A 444 0.00 17.38 20.15
N PRO A 445 -1.29 17.12 20.31
CA PRO A 445 -2.16 17.92 21.14
C PRO A 445 -1.57 18.05 22.56
N ARG A 446 -1.54 19.27 23.11
CA ARG A 446 -0.97 19.53 24.43
C ARG A 446 -1.72 18.74 25.51
N ARG A 447 -1.05 17.82 26.19
CA ARG A 447 -1.52 17.09 27.36
C ARG A 447 -0.57 17.34 28.53
N ARG A 448 -1.08 17.35 29.77
CA ARG A 448 -0.33 17.67 31.01
C ARG A 448 0.95 16.81 31.19
N LEU A 449 0.94 15.54 30.71
CA LEU A 449 2.08 14.62 30.74
C LEU A 449 2.69 14.32 29.34
N GLY A 450 2.44 15.17 28.35
CA GLY A 450 2.78 14.89 26.93
C GLY A 450 4.27 14.60 26.66
N ARG A 451 5.19 15.25 27.39
CA ARG A 451 6.64 15.00 27.23
C ARG A 451 7.05 13.64 27.79
N LEU A 452 6.55 13.25 28.96
CA LEU A 452 6.85 11.95 29.58
C LEU A 452 6.28 10.80 28.75
N THR A 453 5.06 10.93 28.24
CA THR A 453 4.45 9.91 27.36
C THR A 453 5.22 9.80 26.06
N THR A 454 5.67 10.90 25.46
CA THR A 454 6.50 10.87 24.24
C THR A 454 7.84 10.18 24.50
N PHE A 455 8.51 10.49 25.60
CA PHE A 455 9.76 9.83 25.98
C PHE A 455 9.58 8.32 26.20
N GLY A 456 8.52 7.92 26.94
CA GLY A 456 8.16 6.51 27.12
C GLY A 456 7.89 5.77 25.79
N GLU A 457 7.18 6.42 24.87
CA GLU A 457 6.93 5.87 23.52
C GLU A 457 8.24 5.69 22.74
N TRP A 458 9.16 6.63 22.84
CA TRP A 458 10.49 6.52 22.22
C TRP A 458 11.29 5.35 22.78
N LEU A 459 11.29 5.18 24.10
CA LEU A 459 11.99 4.09 24.77
C LEU A 459 11.42 2.72 24.40
N LEU A 460 10.08 2.62 24.21
CA LEU A 460 9.39 1.38 23.87
C LEU A 460 9.51 1.02 22.37
N THR A 461 9.77 1.99 21.49
CA THR A 461 9.80 1.77 20.03
C THR A 461 10.74 0.65 19.59
N PRO A 462 12.00 0.55 20.05
CA PRO A 462 12.92 -0.53 19.66
C PRO A 462 12.42 -1.93 20.03
N LEU A 463 11.66 -2.04 21.11
CA LEU A 463 11.06 -3.30 21.55
C LEU A 463 9.78 -3.62 20.76
N LEU A 464 8.92 -2.63 20.53
CA LEU A 464 7.62 -2.83 19.90
C LEU A 464 7.74 -3.09 18.38
N VAL A 465 8.73 -2.52 17.69
CA VAL A 465 8.86 -2.70 16.22
C VAL A 465 9.13 -4.16 15.85
N PRO A 466 10.08 -4.91 16.46
CA PRO A 466 10.24 -6.34 16.18
C PRO A 466 8.99 -7.17 16.51
N VAL A 467 8.35 -6.89 17.64
CA VAL A 467 7.10 -7.56 18.05
C VAL A 467 6.00 -7.31 17.02
N ASN A 468 5.82 -6.06 16.60
CA ASN A 468 4.86 -5.70 15.56
C ASN A 468 5.13 -6.43 14.23
N ASN A 469 6.39 -6.56 13.83
CA ASN A 469 6.75 -7.26 12.60
C ASN A 469 6.39 -8.75 12.65
N VAL A 470 6.48 -9.39 13.81
CA VAL A 470 6.00 -10.78 13.97
C VAL A 470 4.48 -10.82 13.91
N PHE A 471 3.79 -10.08 14.79
CA PHE A 471 2.33 -10.21 14.96
C PHE A 471 1.51 -9.63 13.81
N PHE A 472 1.99 -8.57 13.16
CA PHE A 472 1.26 -7.87 12.08
C PHE A 472 1.98 -7.91 10.72
N GLY A 473 3.15 -8.51 10.64
CA GLY A 473 3.86 -8.82 9.40
C GLY A 473 3.81 -10.32 9.12
N CYS A 474 4.59 -11.12 9.88
CA CYS A 474 4.77 -12.53 9.59
C CYS A 474 3.49 -13.36 9.76
N LEU A 475 2.81 -13.28 10.91
CA LEU A 475 1.65 -14.14 11.19
C LEU A 475 0.49 -13.91 10.22
N PRO A 476 0.08 -12.67 9.88
CA PRO A 476 -0.96 -12.45 8.87
C PRO A 476 -0.56 -12.92 7.47
N ALA A 477 0.74 -12.80 7.12
CA ALA A 477 1.25 -13.26 5.84
C ALA A 477 1.27 -14.79 5.75
N LEU A 478 1.70 -15.47 6.80
CA LEU A 478 1.63 -16.94 6.92
C LEU A 478 0.18 -17.43 6.85
N ASP A 479 -0.76 -16.78 7.57
CA ASP A 479 -2.20 -17.13 7.50
C ASP A 479 -2.72 -17.01 6.05
N ALA A 480 -2.46 -15.88 5.38
CA ALA A 480 -2.90 -15.67 4.00
C ALA A 480 -2.31 -16.71 3.03
N GLN A 481 -1.00 -16.97 3.13
CA GLN A 481 -0.30 -17.92 2.28
C GLN A 481 -0.68 -19.37 2.58
N THR A 482 -0.94 -19.70 3.84
CA THR A 482 -1.43 -21.04 4.24
C THR A 482 -2.85 -21.28 3.70
N ARG A 483 -3.73 -20.28 3.72
CA ARG A 483 -5.04 -20.37 3.08
C ARG A 483 -4.91 -20.61 1.58
N LEU A 484 -4.02 -19.88 0.92
CA LEU A 484 -3.75 -20.05 -0.50
C LEU A 484 -3.17 -21.45 -0.80
N LEU A 485 -2.24 -21.95 0.05
CA LEU A 485 -1.67 -23.28 -0.01
C LEU A 485 -2.74 -24.38 0.02
N PHE A 486 -3.78 -24.21 0.83
CA PHE A 486 -4.87 -25.19 0.96
C PHE A 486 -6.11 -24.87 0.08
N GLY A 487 -6.03 -23.84 -0.81
CA GLY A 487 -7.13 -23.46 -1.69
C GLY A 487 -8.32 -22.83 -0.97
N LYS A 488 -8.10 -22.26 0.23
CA LYS A 488 -9.13 -21.53 0.99
C LYS A 488 -9.10 -20.05 0.59
N TYR A 489 -9.78 -19.72 -0.50
CA TYR A 489 -9.75 -18.37 -1.08
C TYR A 489 -10.45 -17.33 -0.22
N MET A 490 -9.87 -16.14 -0.16
CA MET A 490 -10.47 -14.97 0.47
C MET A 490 -11.33 -14.22 -0.57
N THR A 491 -12.63 -14.30 -0.42
CA THR A 491 -13.62 -13.72 -1.35
C THR A 491 -14.38 -12.53 -0.78
N THR A 492 -14.16 -12.23 0.50
CA THR A 492 -14.87 -11.16 1.21
C THR A 492 -13.90 -10.13 1.75
N PHE A 493 -14.15 -8.88 1.44
CA PHE A 493 -13.46 -7.74 2.00
C PHE A 493 -14.08 -7.38 3.37
N ASN A 494 -13.32 -7.55 4.44
CA ASN A 494 -13.72 -7.05 5.74
C ASN A 494 -13.45 -5.55 5.81
N VAL A 495 -14.50 -4.76 6.00
CA VAL A 495 -14.39 -3.32 6.23
C VAL A 495 -13.59 -3.11 7.52
N THR A 496 -12.54 -2.30 7.42
CA THR A 496 -11.69 -1.99 8.58
C THR A 496 -12.36 -0.88 9.38
N PRO A 497 -12.66 -1.06 10.68
CA PRO A 497 -13.26 -0.02 11.50
C PRO A 497 -12.28 1.15 11.62
N LYS A 498 -12.79 2.35 11.35
CA LYS A 498 -12.08 3.61 11.48
C LYS A 498 -12.96 4.57 12.24
N MET A 499 -12.47 5.11 13.36
CA MET A 499 -13.13 6.21 14.03
C MET A 499 -12.56 7.50 13.48
N THR A 500 -13.39 8.24 12.76
CA THR A 500 -13.03 9.59 12.34
C THR A 500 -13.04 10.49 13.55
N ALA A 501 -11.90 11.10 13.83
CA ALA A 501 -11.88 12.15 14.85
C ALA A 501 -12.74 13.32 14.37
N THR A 502 -13.63 13.76 15.23
CA THR A 502 -14.21 15.09 15.15
C THR A 502 -13.06 16.07 15.33
N ILE A 503 -12.46 16.53 14.25
CA ILE A 503 -11.29 17.40 14.32
C ILE A 503 -11.66 18.77 13.81
N HIS A 504 -11.65 19.72 14.73
CA HIS A 504 -11.02 21.00 14.50
C HIS A 504 -9.50 20.81 14.44
N GLN A 505 -8.95 20.25 13.33
CA GLN A 505 -7.54 20.44 13.04
C GLN A 505 -7.40 21.57 12.04
N PRO A 506 -6.61 22.60 12.39
CA PRO A 506 -6.08 23.48 11.39
C PRO A 506 -5.28 22.62 10.40
N SER A 507 -5.42 22.90 9.11
CA SER A 507 -4.60 22.33 8.04
C SER A 507 -3.14 22.23 8.51
N PRO A 508 -2.38 21.15 8.18
CA PRO A 508 -1.01 21.07 8.60
C PRO A 508 -0.29 22.34 8.16
N VAL A 509 0.09 23.16 9.13
CA VAL A 509 0.84 24.39 8.90
C VAL A 509 2.16 23.96 8.28
N VAL A 510 2.29 24.21 7.01
CA VAL A 510 3.57 24.18 6.31
C VAL A 510 4.41 25.27 6.96
N HIS A 511 5.30 24.91 7.86
CA HIS A 511 6.33 25.86 8.29
C HIS A 511 7.15 26.23 7.06
N PRO A 512 7.24 27.54 6.70
CA PRO A 512 8.20 27.96 5.71
C PRO A 512 9.59 27.53 6.18
N ALA A 513 10.38 27.04 5.25
CA ALA A 513 11.75 26.64 5.48
C ALA A 513 12.51 27.80 6.14
N ARG A 514 13.02 27.57 7.37
CA ARG A 514 14.20 28.26 7.88
C ARG A 514 15.40 27.37 7.68
#